data_7ea2fae2afe19f9d11c74575fadac648
#
_entry.id   7ea2fae2afe19f9d11c74575fadac648
#
_cell.length_a   1.000
_cell.length_b   1.000
_cell.length_c   1.000
_cell.angle_alpha   90.00
_cell.angle_beta   90.00
_cell.angle_gamma   90.00
#
_symmetry.space_group_name_H-M   'P 1'
#
loop_
_entity.id
_entity.type
_entity.pdbx_description
1 polymer ?
#
loop_
_entity_poly.entity_id
_entity_poly.type
_entity_poly.pdbx_seq_one_letter_code
_entity_poly.pdbx_strand_id
1 'polypeptide(L)'
;MPAEDTSAIFLGPAPSGLSPDIDLQPTLDAASRIGDNDEDVLLYDLGNGQRVQIDRGTTAPIGKTLAAIIPLNSEGFDRLEAVSRLLASLHGKAIPRDTRLTAQQRMRSRRMLQCFDGHRDGATQQEIAQVVFHTAPLDRHEWQE
;
A
#
# COMPACT_ATOMS: atom_id res chain seq x y z
N MET A 1 12.29 0.49 2.16
CA MET A 1 12.69 1.21 0.92
C MET A 1 11.60 1.06 -0.13
N PRO A 2 11.13 2.16 -0.78
CA PRO A 2 10.07 2.06 -1.81
C PRO A 2 10.43 1.18 -3.00
N ALA A 3 11.73 1.04 -3.28
CA ALA A 3 12.21 0.19 -4.37
C ALA A 3 11.97 -1.31 -4.14
N GLU A 4 11.78 -1.74 -2.90
CA GLU A 4 11.52 -3.15 -2.55
C GLU A 4 10.03 -3.51 -2.62
N ASP A 5 9.13 -2.52 -2.60
CA ASP A 5 7.71 -2.76 -2.84
C ASP A 5 7.44 -2.82 -4.34
N THR A 6 7.26 -4.04 -4.85
CA THR A 6 6.98 -4.29 -6.28
C THR A 6 5.69 -3.64 -6.75
N SER A 7 4.86 -3.09 -5.87
CA SER A 7 3.62 -2.38 -6.19
C SER A 7 3.72 -0.86 -6.09
N ALA A 8 4.87 -0.31 -5.70
CA ALA A 8 5.08 1.14 -5.72
C ALA A 8 5.02 1.67 -7.15
N ILE A 9 4.28 2.75 -7.37
CA ILE A 9 4.16 3.40 -8.65
C ILE A 9 5.23 4.47 -8.74
N PHE A 10 6.18 4.31 -9.65
CA PHE A 10 7.17 5.35 -9.94
C PHE A 10 6.61 6.34 -10.96
N LEU A 11 6.65 7.62 -10.61
CA LEU A 11 6.28 8.70 -11.52
C LEU A 11 7.51 9.45 -12.00
N GLY A 12 7.54 9.76 -13.28
CA GLY A 12 8.55 10.58 -13.90
C GLY A 12 7.94 11.53 -14.93
N PRO A 13 8.76 12.42 -15.53
CA PRO A 13 8.29 13.33 -16.56
C PRO A 13 7.80 12.54 -17.79
N ALA A 14 6.62 12.86 -18.28
CA ALA A 14 6.11 12.24 -19.50
C ALA A 14 6.92 12.69 -20.72
N PRO A 15 7.11 11.81 -21.71
CA PRO A 15 7.66 12.19 -23.00
C PRO A 15 6.84 13.32 -23.66
N SER A 16 7.52 14.15 -24.46
CA SER A 16 6.86 15.19 -25.24
C SER A 16 5.86 14.56 -26.23
N GLY A 17 4.63 15.10 -26.26
CA GLY A 17 3.55 14.59 -27.11
C GLY A 17 2.48 13.80 -26.41
N LEU A 18 2.65 13.45 -25.12
CA LEU A 18 1.58 12.95 -24.28
C LEU A 18 0.87 14.11 -23.59
N SER A 19 -0.40 14.27 -23.87
CA SER A 19 -1.26 15.24 -23.17
C SER A 19 -2.02 14.54 -22.05
N PRO A 20 -2.02 15.05 -20.82
CA PRO A 20 -2.78 14.48 -19.74
C PRO A 20 -4.28 14.78 -19.94
N ASP A 21 -5.10 13.78 -19.73
CA ASP A 21 -6.56 13.96 -19.63
C ASP A 21 -6.96 14.43 -18.22
N ILE A 22 -6.10 14.16 -17.23
CA ILE A 22 -6.33 14.44 -15.81
C ILE A 22 -5.09 15.12 -15.24
N ASP A 23 -5.32 16.18 -14.47
CA ASP A 23 -4.29 16.75 -13.61
C ASP A 23 -4.09 15.84 -12.38
N LEU A 24 -2.91 15.27 -12.22
CA LEU A 24 -2.57 14.45 -11.07
C LEU A 24 -2.22 15.26 -9.81
N GLN A 25 -1.99 16.56 -9.92
CA GLN A 25 -1.55 17.38 -8.79
C GLN A 25 -2.53 17.31 -7.61
N PRO A 26 -3.86 17.47 -7.79
CA PRO A 26 -4.79 17.35 -6.66
C PRO A 26 -4.77 15.97 -5.98
N THR A 27 -4.52 14.91 -6.76
CA THR A 27 -4.39 13.55 -6.24
C THR A 27 -3.13 13.40 -5.38
N LEU A 28 -2.02 13.94 -5.84
CA LEU A 28 -0.75 13.91 -5.11
C LEU A 28 -0.82 14.76 -3.84
N ASP A 29 -1.51 15.89 -3.90
CA ASP A 29 -1.70 16.78 -2.74
C ASP A 29 -2.63 16.14 -1.66
N ALA A 30 -3.57 15.30 -2.09
CA ALA A 30 -4.47 14.56 -1.19
C ALA A 30 -3.81 13.31 -0.57
N ALA A 31 -2.68 12.86 -1.09
CA ALA A 31 -1.97 11.70 -0.60
C ALA A 31 -1.20 12.00 0.70
N SER A 32 -1.13 11.01 1.59
CA SER A 32 -0.35 11.12 2.82
C SER A 32 1.12 10.85 2.54
N ARG A 33 2.03 11.70 3.03
CA ARG A 33 3.48 11.43 2.92
C ARG A 33 3.91 10.33 3.88
N ILE A 34 4.81 9.47 3.43
CA ILE A 34 5.42 8.41 4.24
C ILE A 34 6.91 8.71 4.36
N GLY A 35 7.42 8.75 5.59
CA GLY A 35 8.84 8.89 5.89
C GLY A 35 9.24 10.28 6.39
N ASP A 36 10.34 10.30 7.16
CA ASP A 36 10.89 11.49 7.84
C ASP A 36 11.96 12.21 6.99
N ASN A 37 12.41 11.60 5.91
CA ASN A 37 13.47 12.12 5.07
C ASN A 37 12.94 12.35 3.65
N ASP A 38 13.38 13.39 3.03
CA ASP A 38 13.35 13.92 1.65
C ASP A 38 12.95 12.95 0.49
N GLU A 39 12.43 11.76 0.81
CA GLU A 39 11.86 10.81 -0.13
C GLU A 39 10.41 11.21 -0.40
N ASP A 40 10.11 11.65 -1.61
CA ASP A 40 8.77 12.02 -2.10
C ASP A 40 7.87 10.78 -2.27
N VAL A 41 7.76 9.98 -1.21
CA VAL A 41 6.91 8.79 -1.17
C VAL A 41 5.56 9.14 -0.58
N LEU A 42 4.52 8.89 -1.35
CA LEU A 42 3.14 9.20 -1.03
C LEU A 42 2.31 7.93 -0.90
N LEU A 43 1.38 7.91 0.03
CA LEU A 43 0.35 6.87 0.15
C LEU A 43 -1.00 7.45 -0.26
N TYR A 44 -1.53 6.98 -1.37
CA TYR A 44 -2.81 7.43 -1.90
C TYR A 44 -3.91 6.40 -1.63
N ASP A 45 -5.03 6.84 -1.06
CA ASP A 45 -6.22 6.01 -0.85
C ASP A 45 -7.09 6.02 -2.11
N LEU A 46 -7.36 4.85 -2.67
CA LEU A 46 -8.17 4.69 -3.88
C LEU A 46 -9.69 4.87 -3.63
N GLY A 47 -10.11 5.06 -2.38
CA GLY A 47 -11.51 5.26 -2.03
C GLY A 47 -12.31 3.97 -1.79
N ASN A 48 -11.70 2.80 -1.95
CA ASN A 48 -12.32 1.49 -1.71
C ASN A 48 -11.66 0.69 -0.59
N GLY A 49 -10.87 1.36 0.28
CA GLY A 49 -10.07 0.75 1.34
C GLY A 49 -8.74 0.17 0.85
N GLN A 50 -8.43 0.29 -0.44
CA GLN A 50 -7.11 -0.04 -0.99
C GLN A 50 -6.26 1.23 -1.07
N ARG A 51 -4.96 1.07 -0.86
CA ARG A 51 -3.99 2.14 -0.97
C ARG A 51 -2.89 1.75 -1.94
N VAL A 52 -2.35 2.73 -2.63
CA VAL A 52 -1.17 2.59 -3.50
C VAL A 52 -0.08 3.51 -3.04
N GLN A 53 1.14 3.02 -3.11
CA GLN A 53 2.33 3.82 -2.85
C GLN A 53 2.77 4.46 -4.15
N ILE A 54 3.04 5.76 -4.10
CA ILE A 54 3.49 6.56 -5.24
C ILE A 54 4.84 7.18 -4.88
N ASP A 55 5.83 6.93 -5.70
CA ASP A 55 7.14 7.54 -5.61
C ASP A 55 7.29 8.56 -6.75
N ARG A 56 7.41 9.83 -6.41
CA ARG A 56 7.57 10.92 -7.40
C ARG A 56 8.98 11.04 -7.96
N GLY A 57 9.96 10.42 -7.31
CA GLY A 57 11.36 10.66 -7.62
C GLY A 57 11.75 12.15 -7.50
N THR A 58 12.98 12.40 -7.14
CA THR A 58 13.52 13.76 -6.98
C THR A 58 13.55 14.59 -8.28
N THR A 59 13.32 13.95 -9.41
CA THR A 59 13.41 14.56 -10.76
C THR A 59 12.06 14.95 -11.38
N ALA A 60 10.93 14.65 -10.72
CA ALA A 60 9.64 15.00 -11.28
C ALA A 60 9.30 16.48 -10.99
N PRO A 61 9.43 17.37 -11.98
CA PRO A 61 9.19 18.80 -11.78
C PRO A 61 7.70 19.05 -11.51
N ILE A 62 7.42 19.90 -10.53
CA ILE A 62 6.06 20.35 -10.21
C ILE A 62 5.45 21.04 -11.46
N GLY A 63 4.22 20.66 -11.82
CA GLY A 63 3.47 21.28 -12.91
C GLY A 63 3.76 20.73 -14.31
N LYS A 64 4.50 19.62 -14.45
CA LYS A 64 4.67 18.91 -15.72
C LYS A 64 3.81 17.65 -15.78
N THR A 65 3.47 17.25 -17.00
CA THR A 65 2.81 15.97 -17.26
C THR A 65 3.63 14.83 -16.71
N LEU A 66 3.02 13.97 -15.91
CA LEU A 66 3.65 12.80 -15.31
C LEU A 66 3.26 11.53 -16.06
N ALA A 67 4.18 10.58 -16.10
CA ALA A 67 3.96 9.23 -16.59
C ALA A 67 4.39 8.21 -15.53
N ALA A 68 3.75 7.04 -15.53
CA ALA A 68 4.21 5.93 -14.71
C ALA A 68 5.38 5.24 -15.41
N ILE A 69 6.43 4.95 -14.64
CA ILE A 69 7.61 4.22 -15.09
C ILE A 69 7.48 2.77 -14.66
N ILE A 70 7.47 1.86 -15.62
CA ILE A 70 7.32 0.43 -15.39
C ILE A 70 8.58 -0.27 -15.89
N PRO A 71 9.35 -0.96 -15.02
CA PRO A 71 10.49 -1.73 -15.44
C PRO A 71 10.05 -2.94 -16.28
N LEU A 72 10.80 -3.27 -17.31
CA LEU A 72 10.51 -4.42 -18.18
C LEU A 72 11.13 -5.72 -17.63
N ASN A 73 10.83 -6.02 -16.38
CA ASN A 73 11.20 -7.25 -15.68
C ASN A 73 9.95 -7.88 -15.04
N SER A 74 10.12 -8.95 -14.27
CA SER A 74 8.99 -9.64 -13.59
C SER A 74 8.21 -8.75 -12.62
N GLU A 75 8.86 -7.79 -11.98
CA GLU A 75 8.22 -6.83 -11.07
C GLU A 75 7.30 -5.84 -11.81
N GLY A 76 7.53 -5.65 -13.11
CA GLY A 76 6.72 -4.77 -13.94
C GLY A 76 5.25 -5.17 -13.98
N PHE A 77 4.92 -6.45 -13.83
CA PHE A 77 3.53 -6.91 -13.78
C PHE A 77 2.80 -6.38 -12.52
N ASP A 78 3.43 -6.46 -11.36
CA ASP A 78 2.84 -5.95 -10.12
C ASP A 78 2.63 -4.44 -10.19
N ARG A 79 3.62 -3.72 -10.76
CA ARG A 79 3.54 -2.27 -10.95
C ARG A 79 2.45 -1.89 -11.96
N LEU A 80 2.30 -2.66 -13.02
CA LEU A 80 1.23 -2.46 -14.01
C LEU A 80 -0.16 -2.61 -13.37
N GLU A 81 -0.34 -3.62 -12.50
CA GLU A 81 -1.58 -3.77 -11.74
C GLU A 81 -1.83 -2.59 -10.81
N ALA A 82 -0.80 -2.09 -10.13
CA ALA A 82 -0.92 -0.91 -9.26
C ALA A 82 -1.30 0.34 -10.06
N VAL A 83 -0.67 0.58 -11.21
CA VAL A 83 -1.00 1.68 -12.14
C VAL A 83 -2.43 1.54 -12.65
N SER A 84 -2.86 0.33 -13.02
CA SER A 84 -4.24 0.07 -13.48
C SER A 84 -5.27 0.43 -12.40
N ARG A 85 -5.01 0.12 -11.14
CA ARG A 85 -5.88 0.49 -10.01
C ARG A 85 -5.91 2.00 -9.78
N LEU A 86 -4.77 2.67 -9.86
CA LEU A 86 -4.70 4.13 -9.78
C LEU A 86 -5.51 4.79 -10.90
N LEU A 87 -5.31 4.36 -12.16
CA LEU A 87 -6.04 4.88 -13.30
C LEU A 87 -7.55 4.64 -13.16
N ALA A 88 -7.98 3.47 -12.68
CA ALA A 88 -9.39 3.20 -12.44
C ALA A 88 -9.98 4.15 -11.40
N SER A 89 -9.26 4.43 -10.30
CA SER A 89 -9.67 5.39 -9.29
C SER A 89 -9.80 6.81 -9.87
N LEU A 90 -8.78 7.26 -10.58
CA LEU A 90 -8.75 8.62 -11.18
C LEU A 90 -9.89 8.85 -12.18
N HIS A 91 -10.28 7.82 -12.92
CA HIS A 91 -11.33 7.90 -13.93
C HIS A 91 -12.72 7.43 -13.43
N GLY A 92 -12.89 7.22 -12.13
CA GLY A 92 -14.15 6.77 -11.55
C GLY A 92 -14.64 5.40 -12.05
N LYS A 93 -13.70 4.54 -12.48
CA LYS A 93 -13.99 3.18 -12.92
C LYS A 93 -13.93 2.20 -11.76
N ALA A 94 -14.51 1.00 -11.95
CA ALA A 94 -14.40 -0.07 -10.97
C ALA A 94 -12.92 -0.43 -10.75
N ILE A 95 -12.46 -0.34 -9.50
CA ILE A 95 -11.07 -0.59 -9.14
C ILE A 95 -10.84 -2.09 -9.06
N PRO A 96 -9.89 -2.65 -9.85
CA PRO A 96 -9.54 -4.07 -9.77
C PRO A 96 -9.10 -4.48 -8.37
N ARG A 97 -9.41 -5.71 -7.98
CA ARG A 97 -8.93 -6.25 -6.71
C ARG A 97 -7.42 -6.40 -6.72
N ASP A 98 -6.80 -6.16 -5.58
CA ASP A 98 -5.40 -6.52 -5.38
C ASP A 98 -5.26 -8.05 -5.29
N THR A 99 -4.63 -8.66 -6.29
CA THR A 99 -4.48 -10.12 -6.40
C THR A 99 -3.20 -10.66 -5.77
N ARG A 100 -2.28 -9.79 -5.34
CA ARG A 100 -0.97 -10.18 -4.77
C ARG A 100 -1.07 -11.02 -3.51
N LEU A 101 -2.10 -10.77 -2.70
CA LEU A 101 -2.38 -11.56 -1.51
C LEU A 101 -3.80 -12.10 -1.56
N THR A 102 -3.95 -13.39 -1.30
CA THR A 102 -5.28 -13.98 -1.08
C THR A 102 -5.93 -13.40 0.18
N ALA A 103 -7.26 -13.51 0.30
CA ALA A 103 -7.97 -13.07 1.50
C ALA A 103 -7.41 -13.74 2.77
N GLN A 104 -7.04 -15.02 2.67
CA GLN A 104 -6.44 -15.77 3.77
C GLN A 104 -5.05 -15.25 4.15
N GLN A 105 -4.19 -14.95 3.16
CA GLN A 105 -2.87 -14.37 3.41
C GLN A 105 -2.98 -12.99 4.06
N ARG A 106 -3.89 -12.13 3.57
CA ARG A 106 -4.14 -10.82 4.18
C ARG A 106 -4.61 -10.93 5.63
N MET A 107 -5.53 -11.87 5.90
CA MET A 107 -6.02 -12.11 7.26
C MET A 107 -4.88 -12.60 8.18
N ARG A 108 -4.06 -13.54 7.70
CA ARG A 108 -2.89 -14.04 8.44
C ARG A 108 -1.89 -12.92 8.75
N SER A 109 -1.52 -12.11 7.75
CA SER A 109 -0.59 -10.99 7.93
C SER A 109 -1.14 -9.95 8.91
N ARG A 110 -2.44 -9.64 8.83
CA ARG A 110 -3.08 -8.73 9.80
C ARG A 110 -2.99 -9.26 11.22
N ARG A 111 -3.29 -10.54 11.44
CA ARG A 111 -3.18 -11.17 12.77
C ARG A 111 -1.74 -11.15 13.27
N MET A 112 -0.77 -11.44 12.42
CA MET A 112 0.65 -11.37 12.80
C MET A 112 1.05 -9.96 13.25
N LEU A 113 0.63 -8.92 12.54
CA LEU A 113 0.89 -7.53 12.92
C LEU A 113 0.21 -7.18 14.25
N GLN A 114 -1.06 -7.57 14.45
CA GLN A 114 -1.75 -7.36 15.72
C GLN A 114 -1.06 -8.06 16.89
N CYS A 115 -0.57 -9.28 16.69
CA CYS A 115 0.21 -9.98 17.72
C CYS A 115 1.52 -9.26 18.03
N PHE A 116 2.22 -8.79 17.00
CA PHE A 116 3.47 -8.05 17.15
C PHE A 116 3.25 -6.72 17.89
N ASP A 117 2.24 -5.96 17.50
CA ASP A 117 1.90 -4.69 18.15
C ASP A 117 1.51 -4.91 19.62
N GLY A 118 0.65 -5.90 19.90
CA GLY A 118 0.28 -6.26 21.26
C GLY A 118 1.50 -6.64 22.11
N HIS A 119 2.44 -7.42 21.58
CA HIS A 119 3.66 -7.77 22.27
C HIS A 119 4.55 -6.55 22.54
N ARG A 120 4.71 -5.69 21.55
CA ARG A 120 5.48 -4.44 21.69
C ARG A 120 4.88 -3.51 22.75
N ASP A 121 3.55 -3.47 22.85
CA ASP A 121 2.83 -2.65 23.83
C ASP A 121 2.77 -3.31 25.22
N GLY A 122 3.42 -4.46 25.41
CA GLY A 122 3.56 -5.16 26.69
C GLY A 122 2.40 -6.08 27.08
N ALA A 123 1.50 -6.36 26.13
CA ALA A 123 0.41 -7.32 26.39
C ALA A 123 0.94 -8.76 26.56
N THR A 124 0.31 -9.50 27.45
CA THR A 124 0.61 -10.93 27.65
C THR A 124 0.15 -11.77 26.46
N GLN A 125 0.73 -12.93 26.27
CA GLN A 125 0.32 -13.87 25.21
C GLN A 125 -1.16 -14.23 25.31
N GLN A 126 -1.71 -14.33 26.52
CA GLN A 126 -3.11 -14.63 26.75
C GLN A 126 -4.02 -13.47 26.29
N GLU A 127 -3.67 -12.24 26.61
CA GLU A 127 -4.42 -11.04 26.15
C GLU A 127 -4.38 -10.92 24.64
N ILE A 128 -3.22 -11.14 24.02
CA ILE A 128 -3.09 -11.14 22.56
C ILE A 128 -3.96 -12.23 21.94
N ALA A 129 -3.95 -13.45 22.48
CA ALA A 129 -4.77 -14.56 21.98
C ALA A 129 -6.26 -14.26 22.08
N GLN A 130 -6.72 -13.68 23.18
CA GLN A 130 -8.11 -13.29 23.38
C GLN A 130 -8.57 -12.25 22.36
N VAL A 131 -7.75 -11.23 22.12
CA VAL A 131 -8.11 -10.13 21.20
C VAL A 131 -8.01 -10.57 19.74
N VAL A 132 -6.92 -11.23 19.36
CA VAL A 132 -6.63 -11.54 17.94
C VAL A 132 -7.42 -12.76 17.45
N PHE A 133 -7.65 -13.76 18.31
CA PHE A 133 -8.32 -15.01 17.94
C PHE A 133 -9.70 -15.15 18.54
N HIS A 134 -10.14 -14.18 19.33
CA HIS A 134 -11.43 -14.22 20.04
C HIS A 134 -11.61 -15.49 20.89
N THR A 135 -10.53 -15.94 21.50
CA THR A 135 -10.56 -17.10 22.40
C THR A 135 -11.13 -16.70 23.77
N ALA A 136 -11.89 -17.61 24.37
CA ALA A 136 -12.29 -17.42 25.76
C ALA A 136 -11.05 -17.38 26.69
N PRO A 137 -11.13 -16.71 27.85
CA PRO A 137 -10.05 -16.77 28.84
C PRO A 137 -9.76 -18.25 29.19
N LEU A 138 -8.54 -18.69 28.92
CA LEU A 138 -8.12 -20.05 29.29
C LEU A 138 -7.80 -20.06 30.78
N ASP A 139 -8.42 -20.95 31.51
CA ASP A 139 -8.11 -21.15 32.93
C ASP A 139 -6.74 -21.83 33.07
N ARG A 140 -5.97 -21.46 34.09
CA ARG A 140 -4.59 -21.95 34.31
C ARG A 140 -4.46 -23.48 34.37
N HIS A 141 -5.58 -24.19 34.60
CA HIS A 141 -5.60 -25.66 34.70
C HIS A 141 -5.63 -26.37 33.32
N GLU A 142 -5.95 -25.70 32.23
CA GLU A 142 -6.03 -26.32 30.91
C GLU A 142 -4.67 -26.41 30.17
N TRP A 143 -3.61 -25.84 30.74
CA TRP A 143 -2.25 -25.89 30.16
C TRP A 143 -1.40 -27.08 30.62
N GLN A 144 -1.93 -27.99 31.41
CA GLN A 144 -1.16 -29.11 32.02
C GLN A 144 -1.53 -30.51 31.49
N GLU A 145 -2.33 -30.59 30.40
CA GLU A 145 -2.59 -31.88 29.75
C GLU A 145 -1.90 -31.96 28.36
#